data_2ce9cf38c483d88a845eeb62d5972375
#
_entry.id   2ce9cf38c483d88a845eeb62d5972375
#
_cell.length_a   1.000
_cell.length_b   1.000
_cell.length_c   1.000
_cell.angle_alpha   90.00
_cell.angle_beta   90.00
_cell.angle_gamma   90.00
#
_symmetry.space_group_name_H-M   'P 1'
#
loop_
_entity.id
_entity.type
_entity.pdbx_description
1 polymer ?
#
loop_
_entity_poly.entity_id
_entity_poly.type
_entity_poly.pdbx_seq_one_letter_code
_entity_poly.pdbx_strand_id
1 'polypeptide(L)'
;MCFGFFHEINCCIFTEKHTMAKILLLGSGELGKEFTIAAKRIGQTVIAVDSYENAPAAQIADISEVINMLDGNALDALVEKHKPDYIVPEIEAIRTERFYEYEKQGYTVIPSAKAANFTMNRKSIRDLAAKELGLKTANYRYAT
;
A
#
# COMPACT_ATOMS: atom_id res chain seq x y z
N MET A 1 34.63 27.72 34.22
CA MET A 1 33.41 28.27 33.64
C MET A 1 33.27 27.75 32.21
N CYS A 2 32.88 26.48 32.05
CA CYS A 2 32.62 25.84 30.77
C CYS A 2 31.74 24.60 31.02
N PHE A 3 30.47 24.81 31.42
CA PHE A 3 29.51 23.71 31.65
C PHE A 3 28.10 24.06 31.14
N GLY A 4 27.99 24.84 30.07
CA GLY A 4 26.69 25.29 29.54
C GLY A 4 26.33 24.91 28.11
N PHE A 5 27.21 24.26 27.34
CA PHE A 5 27.00 24.11 25.90
C PHE A 5 26.56 22.72 25.43
N PHE A 6 26.52 21.73 26.33
CA PHE A 6 26.17 20.34 25.96
C PHE A 6 24.72 19.99 26.22
N HIS A 7 23.90 20.87 26.81
CA HIS A 7 22.53 20.53 27.18
C HIS A 7 21.49 20.94 26.13
N GLU A 8 21.82 21.85 25.23
CA GLU A 8 20.87 22.31 24.20
C GLU A 8 20.90 21.51 22.88
N ILE A 9 21.99 20.79 22.60
CA ILE A 9 22.10 20.01 21.36
C ILE A 9 21.34 18.68 21.45
N ASN A 10 21.07 18.15 22.64
CA ASN A 10 20.37 16.90 22.83
C ASN A 10 18.83 17.00 22.78
N CYS A 11 18.26 18.20 22.77
CA CYS A 11 16.81 18.37 22.80
C CYS A 11 16.17 18.47 21.40
N CYS A 12 16.95 18.82 20.37
CA CYS A 12 16.41 18.97 19.00
C CYS A 12 16.46 17.71 18.12
N ILE A 13 17.21 16.68 18.55
CA ILE A 13 17.39 15.47 17.73
C ILE A 13 16.32 14.38 18.04
N PHE A 14 15.56 14.50 19.13
CA PHE A 14 14.61 13.48 19.59
C PHE A 14 13.14 13.88 19.56
N THR A 15 12.75 14.94 18.88
CA THR A 15 11.34 15.36 18.80
C THR A 15 10.67 15.23 17.44
N GLU A 16 11.25 14.54 16.47
CA GLU A 16 10.42 13.94 15.46
C GLU A 16 9.75 12.73 16.11
N LYS A 17 8.50 12.89 16.52
CA LYS A 17 7.60 11.76 16.75
C LYS A 17 7.64 10.96 15.47
N HIS A 18 8.41 9.88 15.43
CA HIS A 18 8.16 8.79 14.48
C HIS A 18 6.75 8.28 14.79
N THR A 19 5.76 8.89 14.19
CA THR A 19 4.40 8.38 14.22
C THR A 19 4.46 7.05 13.48
N MET A 20 4.28 5.96 14.22
CA MET A 20 4.18 4.64 13.63
C MET A 20 2.96 4.64 12.73
N ALA A 21 3.19 4.65 11.42
CA ALA A 21 2.11 4.59 10.46
C ALA A 21 1.54 3.17 10.38
N LYS A 22 0.25 3.08 10.16
CA LYS A 22 -0.49 1.85 9.98
C LYS A 22 -0.69 1.60 8.49
N ILE A 23 -0.10 0.52 7.99
CA ILE A 23 -0.10 0.16 6.57
C ILE A 23 -1.02 -1.04 6.36
N LEU A 24 -2.03 -0.88 5.52
CA LEU A 24 -2.89 -1.95 5.03
C LEU A 24 -2.29 -2.49 3.74
N LEU A 25 -1.66 -3.66 3.81
CA LEU A 25 -1.05 -4.35 2.68
C LEU A 25 -2.06 -5.33 2.06
N LEU A 26 -2.51 -5.05 0.85
CA LEU A 26 -3.47 -5.85 0.11
C LEU A 26 -2.75 -6.80 -0.86
N GLY A 27 -2.57 -8.02 -0.44
CA GLY A 27 -1.72 -9.06 -1.01
C GLY A 27 -0.59 -9.40 -0.03
N SER A 28 -0.50 -10.65 0.34
CA SER A 28 0.42 -11.12 1.39
C SER A 28 1.36 -12.20 0.89
N GLY A 29 1.71 -12.18 -0.40
CA GLY A 29 2.64 -13.09 -1.04
C GLY A 29 4.09 -12.86 -0.60
N GLU A 30 5.03 -13.44 -1.35
CA GLU A 30 6.47 -13.35 -1.03
C GLU A 30 7.00 -11.91 -1.12
N LEU A 31 6.55 -11.14 -2.14
CA LEU A 31 6.93 -9.73 -2.25
C LEU A 31 6.31 -8.91 -1.11
N GLY A 32 5.07 -9.19 -0.75
CA GLY A 32 4.41 -8.60 0.43
C GLY A 32 5.16 -8.90 1.73
N LYS A 33 5.78 -10.09 1.85
CA LYS A 33 6.63 -10.44 2.98
C LYS A 33 7.88 -9.58 3.05
N GLU A 34 8.58 -9.39 1.93
CA GLU A 34 9.77 -8.51 1.88
C GLU A 34 9.41 -7.05 2.21
N PHE A 35 8.29 -6.57 1.68
CA PHE A 35 7.74 -5.26 2.04
C PHE A 35 7.49 -5.15 3.55
N THR A 36 6.84 -6.16 4.14
CA THR A 36 6.53 -6.20 5.57
C THR A 36 7.81 -6.17 6.42
N ILE A 37 8.84 -6.94 6.04
CA ILE A 37 10.14 -6.92 6.72
C ILE A 37 10.73 -5.50 6.70
N ALA A 38 10.73 -4.85 5.54
CA ALA A 38 11.28 -3.51 5.38
C ALA A 38 10.49 -2.47 6.20
N ALA A 39 9.16 -2.50 6.14
CA ALA A 39 8.28 -1.62 6.90
C ALA A 39 8.48 -1.77 8.41
N LYS A 40 8.55 -3.00 8.90
CA LYS A 40 8.79 -3.27 10.33
C LYS A 40 10.17 -2.83 10.80
N ARG A 41 11.21 -2.93 9.97
CA ARG A 41 12.56 -2.42 10.30
C ARG A 41 12.59 -0.92 10.58
N ILE A 42 11.70 -0.16 9.97
CA ILE A 42 11.55 1.30 10.19
C ILE A 42 10.40 1.63 11.16
N GLY A 43 9.91 0.65 11.91
CA GLY A 43 8.95 0.85 12.99
C GLY A 43 7.51 1.06 12.56
N GLN A 44 7.10 0.63 11.35
CA GLN A 44 5.73 0.73 10.90
C GLN A 44 4.90 -0.47 11.35
N THR A 45 3.58 -0.25 11.55
CA THR A 45 2.61 -1.32 11.81
C THR A 45 2.04 -1.83 10.48
N VAL A 46 2.11 -3.13 10.23
CA VAL A 46 1.60 -3.75 9.00
C VAL A 46 0.42 -4.65 9.29
N ILE A 47 -0.67 -4.41 8.56
CA ILE A 47 -1.85 -5.26 8.49
C ILE A 47 -1.79 -5.98 7.14
N ALA A 48 -1.46 -7.26 7.15
CA ALA A 48 -1.35 -8.08 5.96
C ALA A 48 -2.69 -8.75 5.63
N VAL A 49 -3.14 -8.59 4.40
CA VAL A 49 -4.44 -9.07 3.93
C VAL A 49 -4.26 -10.03 2.77
N ASP A 50 -4.93 -11.16 2.81
CA ASP A 50 -4.99 -12.10 1.68
C ASP A 50 -6.33 -12.84 1.64
N SER A 51 -6.52 -13.67 0.63
CA SER A 51 -7.69 -14.54 0.47
C SER A 51 -7.57 -15.88 1.23
N TYR A 52 -6.41 -16.17 1.84
CA TYR A 52 -6.14 -17.41 2.55
C TYR A 52 -5.29 -17.16 3.81
N GLU A 53 -5.39 -18.08 4.76
CA GLU A 53 -4.64 -18.03 6.02
C GLU A 53 -3.15 -18.33 5.82
N ASN A 54 -2.32 -17.83 6.74
CA ASN A 54 -0.88 -18.10 6.77
C ASN A 54 -0.11 -17.71 5.49
N ALA A 55 -0.61 -16.75 4.73
CA ALA A 55 0.12 -16.16 3.62
C ALA A 55 1.50 -15.66 4.08
N PRO A 56 2.52 -15.63 3.20
CA PRO A 56 3.90 -15.31 3.59
C PRO A 56 4.07 -14.05 4.43
N ALA A 57 3.43 -12.93 4.05
CA ALA A 57 3.49 -11.68 4.82
C ALA A 57 2.68 -11.76 6.12
N ALA A 58 1.57 -12.49 6.14
CA ALA A 58 0.72 -12.65 7.32
C ALA A 58 1.46 -13.31 8.49
N GLN A 59 2.48 -14.14 8.21
CA GLN A 59 3.29 -14.82 9.24
C GLN A 59 4.17 -13.86 10.06
N ILE A 60 4.43 -12.65 9.56
CA ILE A 60 5.36 -11.69 10.17
C ILE A 60 4.75 -10.31 10.38
N ALA A 61 3.54 -10.06 9.87
CA ALA A 61 2.81 -8.84 10.07
C ALA A 61 2.35 -8.68 11.54
N ASP A 62 1.98 -7.48 11.93
CA ASP A 62 1.44 -7.22 13.26
C ASP A 62 -0.01 -7.70 13.38
N ILE A 63 -0.75 -7.63 12.28
CA ILE A 63 -2.14 -8.10 12.17
C ILE A 63 -2.27 -8.82 10.82
N SER A 64 -3.04 -9.90 10.79
CA SER A 64 -3.43 -10.59 9.56
C SER A 64 -4.94 -10.65 9.42
N GLU A 65 -5.43 -10.43 8.19
CA GLU A 65 -6.84 -10.49 7.85
C GLU A 65 -7.03 -11.38 6.60
N VAL A 66 -8.10 -12.14 6.60
CA VAL A 66 -8.44 -13.02 5.47
C VAL A 66 -9.79 -12.57 4.91
N ILE A 67 -9.78 -12.03 3.70
CA ILE A 67 -10.98 -11.58 2.99
C ILE A 67 -10.89 -11.87 1.49
N ASN A 68 -12.02 -11.89 0.83
CA ASN A 68 -12.07 -11.78 -0.63
C ASN A 68 -11.93 -10.31 -1.04
N MET A 69 -10.75 -9.90 -1.49
CA MET A 69 -10.46 -8.51 -1.89
C MET A 69 -11.17 -8.08 -3.18
N LEU A 70 -11.82 -8.99 -3.90
CA LEU A 70 -12.73 -8.66 -5.01
C LEU A 70 -14.14 -8.26 -4.51
N ASP A 71 -14.45 -8.51 -3.23
CA ASP A 71 -15.66 -8.01 -2.58
C ASP A 71 -15.41 -6.59 -2.03
N GLY A 72 -16.02 -5.60 -2.69
CA GLY A 72 -15.89 -4.20 -2.29
C GLY A 72 -16.42 -3.91 -0.89
N ASN A 73 -17.46 -4.62 -0.43
CA ASN A 73 -18.01 -4.41 0.92
C ASN A 73 -17.06 -4.97 1.99
N ALA A 74 -16.41 -6.09 1.72
CA ALA A 74 -15.40 -6.64 2.62
C ALA A 74 -14.18 -5.72 2.73
N LEU A 75 -13.74 -5.11 1.62
CA LEU A 75 -12.69 -4.10 1.62
C LEU A 75 -13.09 -2.84 2.41
N ASP A 76 -14.29 -2.33 2.20
CA ASP A 76 -14.79 -1.13 2.89
C ASP A 76 -14.85 -1.38 4.41
N ALA A 77 -15.37 -2.53 4.83
CA ALA A 77 -15.42 -2.92 6.24
C ALA A 77 -14.01 -3.04 6.86
N LEU A 78 -13.05 -3.55 6.09
CA LEU A 78 -11.66 -3.69 6.53
C LEU A 78 -10.98 -2.34 6.72
N VAL A 79 -11.15 -1.43 5.76
CA VAL A 79 -10.59 -0.06 5.84
C VAL A 79 -11.19 0.69 7.03
N GLU A 80 -12.51 0.61 7.22
CA GLU A 80 -13.19 1.24 8.36
C GLU A 80 -12.76 0.64 9.71
N LYS A 81 -12.55 -0.67 9.77
CA LYS A 81 -12.08 -1.39 10.98
C LYS A 81 -10.71 -0.91 11.42
N HIS A 82 -9.78 -0.80 10.47
CA HIS A 82 -8.38 -0.55 10.77
C HIS A 82 -7.97 0.92 10.68
N LYS A 83 -8.67 1.73 9.87
CA LYS A 83 -8.35 3.14 9.61
C LYS A 83 -6.86 3.34 9.34
N PRO A 84 -6.32 2.73 8.27
CA PRO A 84 -4.91 2.77 7.97
C PRO A 84 -4.49 4.17 7.50
N ASP A 85 -3.22 4.52 7.72
CA ASP A 85 -2.61 5.73 7.14
C ASP A 85 -2.29 5.52 5.65
N TYR A 86 -1.90 4.30 5.30
CA TYR A 86 -1.54 3.91 3.94
C TYR A 86 -2.24 2.62 3.52
N ILE A 87 -2.73 2.60 2.27
CA ILE A 87 -3.28 1.40 1.62
C ILE A 87 -2.33 1.04 0.46
N VAL A 88 -1.76 -0.16 0.51
CA VAL A 88 -0.73 -0.61 -0.44
C VAL A 88 -1.21 -1.88 -1.14
N PRO A 89 -1.73 -1.79 -2.38
CA PRO A 89 -2.03 -2.97 -3.18
C PRO A 89 -0.75 -3.62 -3.70
N GLU A 90 -0.64 -4.94 -3.56
CA GLU A 90 0.50 -5.73 -4.03
C GLU A 90 0.09 -6.73 -5.12
N ILE A 91 -1.17 -7.19 -5.11
CA ILE A 91 -1.70 -8.12 -6.11
C ILE A 91 -2.77 -7.47 -7.00
N GLU A 92 -3.11 -8.14 -8.11
CA GLU A 92 -4.10 -7.65 -9.10
C GLU A 92 -5.55 -8.04 -8.73
N ALA A 93 -5.76 -9.05 -7.89
CA ALA A 93 -7.08 -9.56 -7.53
C ALA A 93 -7.75 -8.70 -6.43
N ILE A 94 -7.91 -7.42 -6.70
CA ILE A 94 -8.47 -6.43 -5.78
C ILE A 94 -9.54 -5.60 -6.51
N ARG A 95 -10.58 -5.18 -5.79
CA ARG A 95 -11.57 -4.24 -6.29
C ARG A 95 -11.01 -2.81 -6.30
N THR A 96 -10.10 -2.54 -7.24
CA THR A 96 -9.30 -1.31 -7.28
C THR A 96 -10.12 -0.04 -7.51
N GLU A 97 -11.36 -0.13 -8.00
CA GLU A 97 -12.26 1.01 -8.15
C GLU A 97 -12.58 1.66 -6.79
N ARG A 98 -12.54 0.90 -5.69
CA ARG A 98 -12.76 1.43 -4.33
C ARG A 98 -11.67 2.41 -3.90
N PHE A 99 -10.48 2.32 -4.45
CA PHE A 99 -9.38 3.20 -4.09
C PHE A 99 -9.66 4.68 -4.38
N TYR A 100 -10.42 4.98 -5.42
CA TYR A 100 -10.85 6.37 -5.68
C TYR A 100 -11.73 6.93 -4.56
N GLU A 101 -12.58 6.11 -3.96
CA GLU A 101 -13.41 6.53 -2.83
C GLU A 101 -12.57 6.67 -1.55
N TYR A 102 -11.60 5.79 -1.34
CA TYR A 102 -10.69 5.89 -0.19
C TYR A 102 -9.84 7.17 -0.27
N GLU A 103 -9.30 7.51 -1.44
CA GLU A 103 -8.57 8.78 -1.63
C GLU A 103 -9.46 10.00 -1.36
N LYS A 104 -10.74 9.99 -1.80
CA LYS A 104 -11.70 11.06 -1.49
C LYS A 104 -12.00 11.18 0.01
N GLN A 105 -11.98 10.08 0.74
CA GLN A 105 -12.16 10.03 2.19
C GLN A 105 -10.91 10.45 2.97
N GLY A 106 -9.79 10.73 2.27
CA GLY A 106 -8.55 11.18 2.88
C GLY A 106 -7.53 10.08 3.19
N TYR A 107 -7.79 8.82 2.80
CA TYR A 107 -6.79 7.76 2.90
C TYR A 107 -5.71 7.93 1.83
N THR A 108 -4.48 7.56 2.16
CA THR A 108 -3.37 7.58 1.20
C THR A 108 -3.21 6.21 0.55
N VAL A 109 -3.46 6.11 -0.76
CA VAL A 109 -3.26 4.88 -1.54
C VAL A 109 -1.94 4.96 -2.30
N ILE A 110 -1.08 3.95 -2.19
CA ILE A 110 0.24 3.89 -2.82
C ILE A 110 0.43 2.54 -3.54
N PRO A 111 0.55 2.54 -4.88
CA PRO A 111 0.46 3.67 -5.80
C PRO A 111 -0.95 4.27 -5.83
N SER A 112 -1.10 5.51 -6.33
CA SER A 112 -2.41 6.18 -6.36
C SER A 112 -3.50 5.32 -7.01
N ALA A 113 -4.77 5.56 -6.67
CA ALA A 113 -5.90 4.84 -7.23
C ALA A 113 -5.86 4.81 -8.76
N LYS A 114 -5.51 5.93 -9.39
CA LYS A 114 -5.34 6.03 -10.85
C LYS A 114 -4.24 5.09 -11.35
N ALA A 115 -3.07 5.09 -10.72
CA ALA A 115 -1.95 4.25 -11.12
C ALA A 115 -2.27 2.77 -10.92
N ALA A 116 -2.85 2.39 -9.78
CA ALA A 116 -3.27 1.02 -9.51
C ALA A 116 -4.27 0.51 -10.56
N ASN A 117 -5.30 1.31 -10.90
CA ASN A 117 -6.28 0.93 -11.92
C ASN A 117 -5.66 0.81 -13.32
N PHE A 118 -4.70 1.65 -13.69
CA PHE A 118 -3.99 1.52 -14.98
C PHE A 118 -3.14 0.25 -15.04
N THR A 119 -2.41 -0.07 -13.99
CA THR A 119 -1.55 -1.26 -13.96
C THR A 119 -2.35 -2.56 -14.00
N MET A 120 -3.52 -2.60 -13.37
CA MET A 120 -4.43 -3.73 -13.37
C MET A 120 -5.14 -3.94 -14.72
N ASN A 121 -5.23 -2.92 -15.56
CA ASN A 121 -5.88 -2.97 -16.86
C ASN A 121 -4.86 -2.88 -18.00
N ARG A 122 -4.44 -4.04 -18.51
CA ARG A 122 -3.43 -4.14 -19.59
C ARG A 122 -3.82 -3.40 -20.87
N LYS A 123 -5.13 -3.28 -21.17
CA LYS A 123 -5.59 -2.48 -22.30
C LYS A 123 -5.37 -0.99 -22.04
N SER A 124 -5.79 -0.50 -20.89
CA SER A 124 -5.70 0.91 -20.53
C SER A 124 -4.25 1.40 -20.51
N ILE A 125 -3.34 0.64 -19.90
CA ILE A 125 -1.93 1.05 -19.83
C ILE A 125 -1.24 1.03 -21.20
N ARG A 126 -1.59 0.09 -22.08
CA ARG A 126 -1.05 0.06 -23.45
C ARG A 126 -1.59 1.19 -24.30
N ASP A 127 -2.88 1.48 -24.20
CA ASP A 127 -3.49 2.58 -24.92
C ASP A 127 -2.92 3.93 -24.44
N LEU A 128 -2.73 4.12 -23.14
CA LEU A 128 -2.05 5.29 -22.59
C LEU A 128 -0.63 5.42 -23.16
N ALA A 129 0.17 4.37 -23.09
CA ALA A 129 1.54 4.39 -23.54
C ALA A 129 1.67 4.68 -25.06
N ALA A 130 0.90 3.95 -25.88
CA ALA A 130 1.03 4.03 -27.33
C ALA A 130 0.30 5.21 -27.94
N LYS A 131 -0.93 5.53 -27.47
CA LYS A 131 -1.81 6.50 -28.13
C LYS A 131 -1.71 7.90 -27.55
N GLU A 132 -1.55 8.00 -26.21
CA GLU A 132 -1.53 9.29 -25.52
C GLU A 132 -0.11 9.80 -25.32
N LEU A 133 0.82 8.93 -24.90
CA LEU A 133 2.21 9.29 -24.60
C LEU A 133 3.15 9.09 -25.78
N GLY A 134 2.69 8.48 -26.88
CA GLY A 134 3.52 8.22 -28.06
C GLY A 134 4.72 7.31 -27.81
N LEU A 135 4.69 6.50 -26.74
CA LEU A 135 5.77 5.59 -26.39
C LEU A 135 5.78 4.39 -27.33
N LYS A 136 6.98 3.95 -27.70
CA LYS A 136 7.15 2.76 -28.54
C LYS A 136 6.79 1.50 -27.76
N THR A 137 5.76 0.79 -28.20
CA THR A 137 5.29 -0.47 -27.60
C THR A 137 5.40 -1.60 -28.61
N ALA A 138 5.35 -2.85 -28.13
CA ALA A 138 5.18 -4.00 -29.00
C ALA A 138 3.83 -3.93 -29.75
N ASN A 139 3.76 -4.54 -30.92
CA ASN A 139 2.49 -4.69 -31.63
C ASN A 139 1.53 -5.56 -30.83
N TYR A 140 0.29 -5.12 -30.66
CA TYR A 140 -0.73 -5.83 -29.90
C TYR A 140 -2.10 -5.80 -30.59
N ARG A 141 -2.91 -6.81 -30.32
CA ARG A 141 -4.33 -6.87 -30.70
C ARG A 141 -5.13 -7.28 -29.48
N TYR A 142 -6.33 -6.75 -29.39
CA TYR A 142 -7.28 -7.20 -28.38
C TYR A 142 -8.14 -8.31 -28.97
N ALA A 143 -8.28 -9.42 -28.25
CA ALA A 143 -9.24 -10.47 -28.54
C ALA A 143 -10.58 -10.13 -27.86
N THR A 144 -11.67 -10.37 -28.56
CA THR A 144 -13.07 -10.28 -28.08
C THR A 144 -13.61 -11.66 -27.83
#